data_43d8656402632f14b94dc732252ded81
#
_entry.id   43d8656402632f14b94dc732252ded81
#
_cell.length_a   1.000
_cell.length_b   1.000
_cell.length_c   1.000
_cell.angle_alpha   90.00
_cell.angle_beta   90.00
_cell.angle_gamma   90.00
#
_symmetry.space_group_name_H-M   'P 1'
#
loop_
_entity.id
_entity.type
_entity.pdbx_description
1 polymer ?
#
loop_
_entity_poly.entity_id
_entity_poly.type
_entity_poly.pdbx_seq_one_letter_code
_entity_poly.pdbx_strand_id
1 'polypeptide(L)'
;MKKTIIISALALFSSAIFAQKKTTTSGTINFNATTSLDPLPKAENKTVVAALDTKTGAIAFEAIVKSFSFANPMMQEHFNSDKWLDSDKFPTSTFKGKITNFTKVNLTKDGTYPAEVTGDLTIHGITKPVTTTGSVVVIGKTIAATAAFNIKVEDYGITGKAIESGKVAKEPKITIAVNF
;
A
#
# COMPACT_ATOMS: atom_id res chain seq x y z
N MET A 1 -48.44 9.17 38.37
CA MET A 1 -48.82 8.46 37.14
C MET A 1 -48.23 9.20 35.94
N LYS A 2 -47.65 8.48 34.97
CA LYS A 2 -47.01 8.91 33.73
C LYS A 2 -45.50 9.21 33.86
N LYS A 3 -44.69 8.14 33.91
CA LYS A 3 -43.32 8.07 33.47
C LYS A 3 -43.30 7.13 32.25
N THR A 4 -43.14 7.66 31.07
CA THR A 4 -42.94 6.81 29.90
C THR A 4 -42.15 7.57 28.84
N ILE A 5 -41.05 6.94 28.39
CA ILE A 5 -40.46 6.98 27.07
C ILE A 5 -39.63 8.25 26.73
N ILE A 6 -38.32 8.18 26.99
CA ILE A 6 -37.28 8.74 26.13
C ILE A 6 -36.10 7.74 26.15
N ILE A 7 -36.24 6.63 25.43
CA ILE A 7 -35.13 5.72 25.10
C ILE A 7 -35.42 5.21 23.69
N SER A 8 -35.10 5.96 22.66
CA SER A 8 -35.13 5.44 21.28
C SER A 8 -34.43 6.32 20.26
N ALA A 9 -33.59 7.27 20.65
CA ALA A 9 -32.92 8.15 19.67
C ALA A 9 -31.37 7.97 19.55
N LEU A 10 -30.77 7.02 20.30
CA LEU A 10 -29.30 6.92 20.36
C LEU A 10 -28.69 5.77 19.53
N ALA A 11 -29.52 4.94 18.89
CA ALA A 11 -29.03 3.73 18.18
C ALA A 11 -28.79 3.93 16.67
N LEU A 12 -29.09 5.09 16.10
CA LEU A 12 -29.01 5.30 14.63
C LEU A 12 -27.74 6.02 14.13
N PHE A 13 -26.84 6.46 15.01
CA PHE A 13 -25.65 7.21 14.60
C PHE A 13 -24.39 6.36 14.36
N SER A 14 -24.39 5.08 14.74
CA SER A 14 -23.18 4.23 14.64
C SER A 14 -22.97 3.58 13.26
N SER A 15 -24.00 3.49 12.42
CA SER A 15 -23.89 2.83 11.11
C SER A 15 -23.29 3.71 10.00
N ALA A 16 -23.30 5.03 10.16
CA ALA A 16 -22.79 5.96 9.14
C ALA A 16 -21.25 5.99 9.04
N ILE A 17 -20.53 5.61 10.10
CA ILE A 17 -19.06 5.65 10.12
C ILE A 17 -18.46 4.49 9.33
N PHE A 18 -19.10 3.33 9.30
CA PHE A 18 -18.63 2.15 8.55
C PHE A 18 -18.87 2.26 7.04
N ALA A 19 -19.89 3.01 6.62
CA ALA A 19 -20.24 3.18 5.20
C ALA A 19 -19.22 4.03 4.41
N GLN A 20 -18.29 4.73 5.08
CA GLN A 20 -17.33 5.64 4.47
C GLN A 20 -15.98 4.99 4.18
N LYS A 21 -15.70 3.80 4.73
CA LYS A 21 -14.45 3.09 4.51
C LYS A 21 -14.66 1.87 3.62
N LYS A 22 -13.90 1.78 2.56
CA LYS A 22 -13.74 0.57 1.77
C LYS A 22 -12.42 -0.09 2.13
N THR A 23 -12.42 -1.41 2.28
CA THR A 23 -11.24 -2.20 2.65
C THR A 23 -11.09 -3.41 1.75
N THR A 24 -9.87 -3.85 1.54
CA THR A 24 -9.54 -5.10 0.88
C THR A 24 -8.37 -5.78 1.59
N THR A 25 -8.28 -7.10 1.48
CA THR A 25 -7.16 -7.92 1.98
C THR A 25 -6.46 -8.66 0.85
N SER A 26 -6.77 -8.33 -0.39
CA SER A 26 -6.26 -8.97 -1.60
C SER A 26 -5.55 -7.98 -2.54
N GLY A 27 -5.05 -6.89 -1.99
CA GLY A 27 -4.21 -5.98 -2.74
C GLY A 27 -2.90 -6.65 -3.17
N THR A 28 -2.34 -6.20 -4.28
CA THR A 28 -1.09 -6.70 -4.83
C THR A 28 -0.02 -5.63 -4.81
N ILE A 29 1.18 -5.99 -4.35
CA ILE A 29 2.40 -5.19 -4.52
C ILE A 29 3.41 -6.02 -5.31
N ASN A 30 3.92 -5.44 -6.41
CA ASN A 30 5.07 -5.97 -7.12
C ASN A 30 6.31 -5.15 -6.78
N PHE A 31 7.35 -5.85 -6.36
CA PHE A 31 8.69 -5.34 -6.15
C PHE A 31 9.58 -5.77 -7.33
N ASN A 32 10.24 -4.82 -7.97
CA ASN A 32 11.13 -5.09 -9.09
C ASN A 32 12.45 -4.33 -8.91
N ALA A 33 13.49 -5.05 -8.51
CA ALA A 33 14.86 -4.55 -8.35
C ALA A 33 15.82 -5.12 -9.39
N THR A 34 15.31 -5.56 -10.54
CA THR A 34 16.13 -6.10 -11.64
C THR A 34 17.05 -5.04 -12.21
N THR A 35 18.17 -5.50 -12.74
CA THR A 35 19.15 -4.69 -13.45
C THR A 35 19.52 -5.37 -14.77
N SER A 36 20.38 -4.74 -15.58
CA SER A 36 20.97 -5.38 -16.76
C SER A 36 21.90 -6.55 -16.40
N LEU A 37 22.39 -6.61 -15.17
CA LEU A 37 23.28 -7.67 -14.69
C LEU A 37 22.54 -8.84 -14.04
N ASP A 38 21.32 -8.61 -13.52
CA ASP A 38 20.52 -9.64 -12.86
C ASP A 38 19.01 -9.39 -13.10
N PRO A 39 18.32 -10.29 -13.82
CA PRO A 39 16.88 -10.18 -14.06
C PRO A 39 16.01 -10.82 -12.95
N LEU A 40 16.64 -11.39 -11.90
CA LEU A 40 15.93 -12.22 -10.92
C LEU A 40 15.34 -11.48 -9.71
N PRO A 41 15.85 -10.32 -9.23
CA PRO A 41 15.31 -9.70 -7.99
C PRO A 41 13.93 -9.09 -8.20
N LYS A 42 12.92 -9.96 -8.27
CA LYS A 42 11.49 -9.62 -8.36
C LYS A 42 10.69 -10.42 -7.33
N ALA A 43 9.72 -9.76 -6.74
CA ALA A 43 8.77 -10.41 -5.82
C ALA A 43 7.37 -9.85 -5.97
N GLU A 44 6.38 -10.64 -5.57
CA GLU A 44 4.99 -10.25 -5.52
C GLU A 44 4.39 -10.57 -4.15
N ASN A 45 3.58 -9.66 -3.61
CA ASN A 45 2.73 -9.89 -2.45
C ASN A 45 1.27 -9.70 -2.88
N LYS A 46 0.42 -10.71 -2.68
CA LYS A 46 -1.01 -10.72 -3.05
C LYS A 46 -1.95 -10.61 -1.84
N THR A 47 -1.42 -10.33 -0.67
CA THR A 47 -2.17 -10.32 0.60
C THR A 47 -2.13 -8.95 1.26
N VAL A 48 -1.98 -7.90 0.47
CA VAL A 48 -1.88 -6.53 0.96
C VAL A 48 -3.24 -6.08 1.48
N VAL A 49 -3.25 -5.61 2.71
CA VAL A 49 -4.42 -4.95 3.29
C VAL A 49 -4.43 -3.49 2.87
N ALA A 50 -5.57 -3.02 2.37
CA ALA A 50 -5.73 -1.62 2.01
C ALA A 50 -7.07 -1.07 2.50
N ALA A 51 -7.08 0.22 2.81
CA ALA A 51 -8.27 0.97 3.19
C ALA A 51 -8.33 2.31 2.46
N LEU A 52 -9.54 2.67 2.02
CA LEU A 52 -9.86 3.95 1.40
C LEU A 52 -11.03 4.59 2.16
N ASP A 53 -10.85 5.80 2.64
CA ASP A 53 -11.95 6.64 3.12
C ASP A 53 -12.55 7.38 1.92
N THR A 54 -13.78 7.01 1.57
CA THR A 54 -14.46 7.52 0.37
C THR A 54 -14.97 8.95 0.50
N LYS A 55 -14.89 9.54 1.70
CA LYS A 55 -15.26 10.92 1.95
C LYS A 55 -14.08 11.88 1.92
N THR A 56 -12.93 11.43 2.42
CA THR A 56 -11.75 12.28 2.61
C THR A 56 -10.62 11.99 1.61
N GLY A 57 -10.65 10.83 0.94
CA GLY A 57 -9.55 10.34 0.12
C GLY A 57 -8.34 9.86 0.92
N ALA A 58 -8.49 9.67 2.24
CA ALA A 58 -7.43 9.08 3.05
C ALA A 58 -7.25 7.60 2.67
N ILE A 59 -5.99 7.16 2.55
CA ILE A 59 -5.62 5.81 2.19
C ILE A 59 -4.59 5.23 3.16
N ALA A 60 -4.68 3.94 3.38
CA ALA A 60 -3.69 3.20 4.15
C ALA A 60 -3.43 1.83 3.50
N PHE A 61 -2.18 1.38 3.55
CA PHE A 61 -1.75 0.07 3.09
C PHE A 61 -0.89 -0.59 4.14
N GLU A 62 -1.01 -1.91 4.25
CA GLU A 62 -0.14 -2.76 5.06
C GLU A 62 0.22 -4.01 4.27
N ALA A 63 1.52 -4.31 4.20
CA ALA A 63 2.07 -5.48 3.56
C ALA A 63 2.93 -6.27 4.56
N ILE A 64 2.60 -7.54 4.77
CA ILE A 64 3.43 -8.46 5.54
C ILE A 64 4.69 -8.76 4.72
N VAL A 65 5.87 -8.49 5.29
CA VAL A 65 7.16 -8.62 4.58
C VAL A 65 7.41 -10.07 4.13
N LYS A 66 7.13 -11.04 4.98
CA LYS A 66 7.28 -12.48 4.67
C LYS A 66 6.33 -12.98 3.59
N SER A 67 5.28 -12.23 3.24
CA SER A 67 4.33 -12.57 2.18
C SER A 67 4.79 -12.15 0.77
N PHE A 68 5.95 -11.49 0.64
CA PHE A 68 6.56 -11.30 -0.67
C PHE A 68 7.14 -12.63 -1.16
N SER A 69 6.72 -13.08 -2.33
CA SER A 69 7.14 -14.35 -2.94
C SER A 69 8.12 -14.09 -4.07
N PHE A 70 9.28 -14.71 -3.99
CA PHE A 70 10.31 -14.73 -5.03
C PHE A 70 10.29 -16.08 -5.76
N ALA A 71 10.65 -16.08 -7.03
CA ALA A 71 10.83 -17.32 -7.79
C ALA A 71 12.04 -18.14 -7.29
N ASN A 72 13.03 -17.51 -6.66
CA ASN A 72 14.22 -18.14 -6.11
C ASN A 72 14.15 -18.15 -4.57
N PRO A 73 14.14 -19.33 -3.91
CA PRO A 73 14.09 -19.45 -2.46
C PRO A 73 15.24 -18.74 -1.73
N MET A 74 16.45 -18.75 -2.28
CA MET A 74 17.58 -18.06 -1.69
C MET A 74 17.40 -16.53 -1.69
N MET A 75 16.77 -15.97 -2.73
CA MET A 75 16.40 -14.54 -2.73
C MET A 75 15.32 -14.24 -1.69
N GLN A 76 14.37 -15.15 -1.49
CA GLN A 76 13.36 -15.07 -0.44
C GLN A 76 14.00 -14.98 0.94
N GLU A 77 14.98 -15.84 1.23
CA GLU A 77 15.72 -15.84 2.49
C GLU A 77 16.52 -14.55 2.68
N HIS A 78 17.26 -14.13 1.65
CA HIS A 78 18.04 -12.88 1.71
C HIS A 78 17.14 -11.66 1.95
N PHE A 79 15.99 -11.58 1.26
CA PHE A 79 15.03 -10.49 1.41
C PHE A 79 14.49 -10.37 2.83
N ASN A 80 14.28 -11.51 3.50
CA ASN A 80 13.75 -11.56 4.86
C ASN A 80 14.84 -11.44 5.95
N SER A 81 16.12 -11.56 5.59
CA SER A 81 17.23 -11.58 6.54
C SER A 81 17.44 -10.21 7.22
N ASP A 82 18.20 -10.24 8.33
CA ASP A 82 18.65 -9.08 9.09
C ASP A 82 19.51 -8.09 8.28
N LYS A 83 20.11 -8.58 7.18
CA LYS A 83 20.93 -7.78 6.26
C LYS A 83 20.12 -7.05 5.20
N TRP A 84 18.79 -7.30 5.14
CA TRP A 84 17.93 -6.68 4.14
C TRP A 84 16.70 -6.04 4.79
N LEU A 85 15.58 -6.75 4.98
CA LEU A 85 14.37 -6.21 5.59
C LEU A 85 14.15 -6.59 7.05
N ASP A 86 14.95 -7.51 7.60
CA ASP A 86 14.85 -7.98 8.97
C ASP A 86 13.38 -8.26 9.36
N SER A 87 12.75 -9.17 8.59
CA SER A 87 11.30 -9.39 8.66
C SER A 87 10.83 -9.99 10.00
N ASP A 88 11.74 -10.48 10.83
CA ASP A 88 11.44 -10.91 12.19
C ASP A 88 11.27 -9.72 13.14
N LYS A 89 12.06 -8.68 12.94
CA LYS A 89 12.00 -7.45 13.72
C LYS A 89 11.01 -6.41 13.13
N PHE A 90 10.93 -6.35 11.80
CA PHE A 90 10.06 -5.44 11.06
C PHE A 90 9.09 -6.23 10.16
N PRO A 91 8.06 -6.88 10.75
CA PRO A 91 7.22 -7.83 10.02
C PRO A 91 6.31 -7.19 8.97
N THR A 92 6.08 -5.88 9.03
CA THR A 92 5.21 -5.17 8.10
C THR A 92 5.87 -3.93 7.51
N SER A 93 5.52 -3.63 6.26
CA SER A 93 5.71 -2.33 5.62
C SER A 93 4.36 -1.65 5.51
N THR A 94 4.29 -0.35 5.81
CA THR A 94 3.02 0.39 5.86
C THR A 94 3.11 1.70 5.09
N PHE A 95 1.97 2.12 4.53
CA PHE A 95 1.78 3.45 3.97
C PHE A 95 0.53 4.09 4.57
N LYS A 96 0.62 5.36 4.95
CA LYS A 96 -0.51 6.17 5.40
C LYS A 96 -0.46 7.52 4.69
N GLY A 97 -1.52 7.86 3.96
CA GLY A 97 -1.54 9.07 3.16
C GLY A 97 -2.93 9.45 2.69
N LYS A 98 -2.96 10.25 1.64
CA LYS A 98 -4.20 10.71 1.02
C LYS A 98 -4.04 10.96 -0.47
N ILE A 99 -5.13 10.93 -1.19
CA ILE A 99 -5.26 11.44 -2.55
C ILE A 99 -5.41 12.97 -2.44
N THR A 100 -4.41 13.72 -2.87
CA THR A 100 -4.36 15.19 -2.68
C THR A 100 -5.31 15.93 -3.62
N ASN A 101 -5.55 15.39 -4.81
CA ASN A 101 -6.51 15.91 -5.78
C ASN A 101 -7.88 15.19 -5.71
N PHE A 102 -8.30 14.71 -4.52
CA PHE A 102 -9.48 13.86 -4.34
C PHE A 102 -10.78 14.50 -4.85
N THR A 103 -10.88 15.82 -4.84
CA THR A 103 -12.03 16.56 -5.41
C THR A 103 -12.23 16.31 -6.91
N LYS A 104 -11.20 15.85 -7.63
CA LYS A 104 -11.23 15.49 -9.05
C LYS A 104 -11.57 14.00 -9.27
N VAL A 105 -11.64 13.19 -8.21
CA VAL A 105 -11.94 11.75 -8.25
C VAL A 105 -13.40 11.53 -7.88
N ASN A 106 -14.22 11.14 -8.85
CA ASN A 106 -15.64 10.85 -8.60
C ASN A 106 -15.85 9.35 -8.41
N LEU A 107 -16.00 8.91 -7.16
CA LEU A 107 -16.19 7.49 -6.81
C LEU A 107 -17.60 6.95 -7.09
N THR A 108 -18.54 7.78 -7.58
CA THR A 108 -19.93 7.40 -7.86
C THR A 108 -20.26 7.36 -9.35
N LYS A 109 -19.32 7.75 -10.21
CA LYS A 109 -19.49 7.77 -11.66
C LYS A 109 -18.40 6.92 -12.32
N ASP A 110 -18.79 6.05 -13.22
CA ASP A 110 -17.86 5.24 -14.00
C ASP A 110 -16.86 6.12 -14.75
N GLY A 111 -15.61 5.72 -14.71
CA GLY A 111 -14.53 6.48 -15.34
C GLY A 111 -13.15 6.14 -14.78
N THR A 112 -12.14 6.73 -15.40
CA THR A 112 -10.75 6.66 -14.97
C THR A 112 -10.31 8.05 -14.52
N TYR A 113 -9.81 8.15 -13.29
CA TYR A 113 -9.46 9.39 -12.63
C TYR A 113 -7.97 9.37 -12.26
N PRO A 114 -7.16 10.33 -12.74
CA PRO A 114 -5.79 10.49 -12.27
C PRO A 114 -5.80 10.88 -10.79
N ALA A 115 -4.95 10.21 -10.01
CA ALA A 115 -4.81 10.44 -8.57
C ALA A 115 -3.38 10.88 -8.25
N GLU A 116 -3.27 11.99 -7.51
CA GLU A 116 -2.03 12.44 -6.90
C GLU A 116 -2.04 11.99 -5.44
N VAL A 117 -1.01 11.27 -5.01
CA VAL A 117 -0.95 10.63 -3.70
C VAL A 117 0.27 11.14 -2.94
N THR A 118 0.06 11.52 -1.69
CA THR A 118 1.14 11.89 -0.76
C THR A 118 0.91 11.20 0.58
N GLY A 119 1.98 10.74 1.22
CA GLY A 119 1.91 10.10 2.53
C GLY A 119 3.26 9.62 3.02
N ASP A 120 3.23 8.91 4.13
CA ASP A 120 4.39 8.37 4.80
C ASP A 120 4.49 6.86 4.55
N LEU A 121 5.63 6.43 3.99
CA LEU A 121 5.96 5.03 3.75
C LEU A 121 6.97 4.57 4.80
N THR A 122 6.61 3.53 5.53
CA THR A 122 7.50 2.89 6.51
C THR A 122 7.96 1.54 5.97
N ILE A 123 9.28 1.38 5.84
CA ILE A 123 9.95 0.14 5.47
C ILE A 123 11.12 -0.05 6.43
N HIS A 124 11.37 -1.28 6.89
CA HIS A 124 12.49 -1.62 7.77
C HIS A 124 12.56 -0.69 9.01
N GLY A 125 11.39 -0.30 9.56
CA GLY A 125 11.28 0.60 10.71
C GLY A 125 11.58 2.07 10.43
N ILE A 126 11.93 2.45 9.21
CA ILE A 126 12.24 3.84 8.81
C ILE A 126 11.07 4.41 8.01
N THR A 127 10.62 5.60 8.37
CA THR A 127 9.53 6.30 7.70
C THR A 127 10.04 7.45 6.84
N LYS A 128 9.59 7.50 5.59
CA LYS A 128 9.91 8.58 4.63
C LYS A 128 8.66 9.08 3.94
N PRO A 129 8.56 10.38 3.64
CA PRO A 129 7.49 10.91 2.81
C PRO A 129 7.63 10.42 1.36
N VAL A 130 6.51 10.05 0.76
CA VAL A 130 6.42 9.64 -0.65
C VAL A 130 5.32 10.43 -1.33
N THR A 131 5.61 10.93 -2.52
CA THR A 131 4.63 11.52 -3.44
C THR A 131 4.68 10.77 -4.75
N THR A 132 3.52 10.36 -5.25
CA THR A 132 3.41 9.63 -6.51
C THR A 132 2.10 9.96 -7.22
N THR A 133 2.00 9.55 -8.47
CA THR A 133 0.76 9.58 -9.23
C THR A 133 0.26 8.16 -9.44
N GLY A 134 -1.05 8.04 -9.57
CA GLY A 134 -1.73 6.79 -9.82
C GLY A 134 -3.01 7.00 -10.61
N SER A 135 -3.82 5.96 -10.66
CA SER A 135 -5.12 5.97 -11.32
C SER A 135 -6.16 5.31 -10.43
N VAL A 136 -7.35 5.90 -10.38
CA VAL A 136 -8.55 5.31 -9.79
C VAL A 136 -9.54 5.02 -10.91
N VAL A 137 -9.96 3.77 -11.05
CA VAL A 137 -10.96 3.33 -12.03
C VAL A 137 -12.22 2.95 -11.28
N VAL A 138 -13.34 3.52 -11.68
CA VAL A 138 -14.67 3.22 -11.12
C VAL A 138 -15.51 2.52 -12.17
N ILE A 139 -16.04 1.36 -11.84
CA ILE A 139 -16.97 0.58 -12.69
C ILE A 139 -18.09 0.06 -11.79
N GLY A 140 -19.27 0.64 -11.90
CA GLY A 140 -20.41 0.34 -11.02
C GLY A 140 -20.08 0.62 -9.56
N LYS A 141 -19.97 -0.44 -8.74
CA LYS A 141 -19.63 -0.35 -7.32
C LYS A 141 -18.18 -0.66 -7.01
N THR A 142 -17.41 -1.09 -8.00
CA THR A 142 -16.01 -1.47 -7.86
C THR A 142 -15.12 -0.23 -8.04
N ILE A 143 -14.18 -0.06 -7.13
CA ILE A 143 -13.15 0.97 -7.19
C ILE A 143 -11.81 0.24 -7.27
N ALA A 144 -11.14 0.34 -8.41
CA ALA A 144 -9.78 -0.16 -8.58
C ALA A 144 -8.80 1.01 -8.49
N ALA A 145 -7.69 0.83 -7.79
CA ALA A 145 -6.63 1.84 -7.74
C ALA A 145 -5.28 1.21 -8.05
N THR A 146 -4.46 1.94 -8.81
CA THR A 146 -3.10 1.55 -9.17
C THR A 146 -2.15 2.72 -9.01
N ALA A 147 -0.90 2.42 -8.60
CA ALA A 147 0.19 3.39 -8.56
C ALA A 147 1.51 2.68 -8.87
N ALA A 148 2.49 3.44 -9.37
CA ALA A 148 3.84 2.94 -9.57
C ALA A 148 4.86 4.05 -9.25
N PHE A 149 5.89 3.71 -8.48
CA PHE A 149 6.95 4.64 -8.07
C PHE A 149 8.22 3.86 -7.75
N ASN A 150 9.33 4.55 -7.64
CA ASN A 150 10.59 3.99 -7.20
C ASN A 150 10.85 4.39 -5.75
N ILE A 151 11.51 3.51 -5.00
CA ILE A 151 12.03 3.80 -3.66
C ILE A 151 13.56 3.72 -3.69
N LYS A 152 14.23 4.61 -2.99
CA LYS A 152 15.66 4.54 -2.77
C LYS A 152 15.92 3.68 -1.55
N VAL A 153 16.43 2.45 -1.74
CA VAL A 153 16.53 1.47 -0.64
C VAL A 153 17.47 1.93 0.48
N GLU A 154 18.49 2.73 0.16
CA GLU A 154 19.39 3.30 1.17
C GLU A 154 18.70 4.27 2.13
N ASP A 155 17.61 4.94 1.72
CA ASP A 155 16.80 5.81 2.58
C ASP A 155 16.10 5.03 3.71
N TYR A 156 16.00 3.71 3.55
CA TYR A 156 15.42 2.77 4.52
C TYR A 156 16.51 1.92 5.21
N GLY A 157 17.78 2.35 5.12
CA GLY A 157 18.91 1.66 5.75
C GLY A 157 19.29 0.33 5.10
N ILE A 158 18.81 0.06 3.88
CA ILE A 158 19.08 -1.18 3.15
C ILE A 158 20.29 -0.94 2.24
N THR A 159 21.38 -1.66 2.52
CA THR A 159 22.65 -1.57 1.79
C THR A 159 23.25 -2.97 1.60
N GLY A 160 24.28 -3.10 0.80
CA GLY A 160 25.01 -4.36 0.68
C GLY A 160 25.64 -4.59 -0.69
N LYS A 161 26.51 -5.62 -0.74
CA LYS A 161 27.31 -5.95 -1.91
C LYS A 161 26.52 -6.17 -3.20
N ALA A 162 25.29 -6.72 -3.10
CA ALA A 162 24.44 -6.94 -4.27
C ALA A 162 23.97 -5.62 -4.91
N ILE A 163 23.71 -4.59 -4.08
CA ILE A 163 23.35 -3.24 -4.53
C ILE A 163 24.59 -2.52 -5.07
N GLU A 164 25.70 -2.58 -4.35
CA GLU A 164 26.97 -1.93 -4.71
C GLU A 164 27.53 -2.47 -6.04
N SER A 165 27.41 -3.78 -6.27
CA SER A 165 27.83 -4.44 -7.51
C SER A 165 26.85 -4.26 -8.67
N GLY A 166 25.71 -3.61 -8.47
CA GLY A 166 24.70 -3.39 -9.49
C GLY A 166 23.85 -4.61 -9.85
N LYS A 167 23.90 -5.70 -9.07
CA LYS A 167 23.02 -6.87 -9.25
C LYS A 167 21.60 -6.61 -8.77
N VAL A 168 21.42 -5.70 -7.81
CA VAL A 168 20.13 -5.25 -7.31
C VAL A 168 20.02 -3.75 -7.53
N ALA A 169 18.90 -3.29 -8.06
CA ALA A 169 18.66 -1.87 -8.31
C ALA A 169 18.69 -1.07 -6.99
N LYS A 170 19.40 0.07 -7.01
CA LYS A 170 19.37 1.04 -5.89
C LYS A 170 18.01 1.66 -5.69
N GLU A 171 17.25 1.76 -6.78
CA GLU A 171 15.91 2.33 -6.81
C GLU A 171 14.92 1.35 -7.45
N PRO A 172 14.53 0.26 -6.74
CA PRO A 172 13.54 -0.67 -7.23
C PRO A 172 12.20 0.01 -7.51
N LYS A 173 11.52 -0.48 -8.54
CA LYS A 173 10.17 -0.07 -8.88
C LYS A 173 9.16 -0.85 -8.02
N ILE A 174 8.26 -0.11 -7.40
CA ILE A 174 7.10 -0.63 -6.69
C ILE A 174 5.86 -0.37 -7.53
N THR A 175 5.04 -1.40 -7.75
CA THR A 175 3.73 -1.25 -8.38
C THR A 175 2.67 -1.79 -7.44
N ILE A 176 1.60 -1.02 -7.23
CA ILE A 176 0.50 -1.36 -6.34
C ILE A 176 -0.77 -1.46 -7.17
N ALA A 177 -1.59 -2.48 -6.90
CA ALA A 177 -2.93 -2.62 -7.45
C ALA A 177 -3.88 -3.13 -6.35
N VAL A 178 -5.03 -2.46 -6.20
CA VAL A 178 -6.06 -2.82 -5.24
C VAL A 178 -7.46 -2.68 -5.84
N ASN A 179 -8.39 -3.51 -5.37
CA ASN A 179 -9.81 -3.43 -5.68
C ASN A 179 -10.59 -3.33 -4.35
N PHE A 180 -11.49 -2.35 -4.29
CA PHE A 180 -12.37 -2.09 -3.15
C PHE A 180 -13.84 -2.38 -3.45
#